data_209c386c6d62aed9aa96b1f34331eea5
#
_entry.id   209c386c6d62aed9aa96b1f34331eea5
#
_cell.length_a   1.000
_cell.length_b   1.000
_cell.length_c   1.000
_cell.angle_alpha   90.00
_cell.angle_beta   90.00
_cell.angle_gamma   90.00
#
_symmetry.space_group_name_H-M   'P 1'
#
loop_
_entity.id
_entity.type
_entity.pdbx_description
1 polymer ?
#
loop_
_entity_poly.entity_id
_entity_poly.type
_entity_poly.pdbx_seq_one_letter_code
_entity_poly.pdbx_strand_id
1 'polypeptide(L)'
;MDSKIIHLFLLGLVTNITIASDFNIDAEKINGAKSNQEEWITHGRTYSEERFSGLNQITENNVNQLGIEWFHDLDSSRGHESTPLVVNGIMFSTGAWSVVFANDASTGELIWKYDPQVPREKAYYLCCDAVNRGVAIWEGKIYLGTLDGRLIALNAK
;
A
#
# COMPACT_ATOMS: atom_id res chain seq x y z
N MET A 1 -17.71 24.92 62.17
CA MET A 1 -16.99 23.69 61.72
C MET A 1 -17.11 23.65 60.20
N ASP A 2 -16.13 24.23 59.53
CA ASP A 2 -16.13 24.33 58.06
C ASP A 2 -15.40 23.13 57.45
N SER A 3 -16.16 22.29 56.77
CA SER A 3 -15.64 21.15 56.03
C SER A 3 -15.17 21.62 54.65
N LYS A 4 -13.86 21.72 54.46
CA LYS A 4 -13.24 21.99 53.13
C LYS A 4 -13.19 20.69 52.35
N ILE A 5 -14.02 20.61 51.28
CA ILE A 5 -13.99 19.52 50.31
C ILE A 5 -12.84 19.83 49.32
N ILE A 6 -11.78 19.02 49.38
CA ILE A 6 -10.69 19.08 48.42
C ILE A 6 -11.09 18.26 47.21
N HIS A 7 -11.34 18.93 46.07
CA HIS A 7 -11.52 18.25 44.78
C HIS A 7 -10.16 17.93 44.18
N LEU A 8 -9.79 16.65 44.20
CA LEU A 8 -8.61 16.14 43.53
C LEU A 8 -8.93 15.96 42.04
N PHE A 9 -8.48 16.87 41.21
CA PHE A 9 -8.53 16.72 39.75
C PHE A 9 -7.45 15.71 39.33
N LEU A 10 -7.85 14.48 39.00
CA LEU A 10 -6.96 13.52 38.30
C LEU A 10 -6.87 13.96 36.82
N LEU A 11 -5.78 14.62 36.45
CA LEU A 11 -5.44 14.85 35.07
C LEU A 11 -5.00 13.48 34.47
N GLY A 12 -5.89 12.81 33.76
CA GLY A 12 -5.56 11.63 32.98
C GLY A 12 -4.67 12.02 31.82
N LEU A 13 -3.38 11.63 31.87
CA LEU A 13 -2.48 11.73 30.74
C LEU A 13 -2.94 10.71 29.69
N VAL A 14 -3.65 11.18 28.66
CA VAL A 14 -3.92 10.38 27.46
C VAL A 14 -2.64 10.36 26.62
N THR A 15 -1.81 9.35 26.84
CA THR A 15 -0.68 9.09 25.95
C THR A 15 -1.24 8.55 24.64
N ASN A 16 -1.29 9.39 23.61
CA ASN A 16 -1.47 8.92 22.23
C ASN A 16 -0.23 8.08 21.87
N ILE A 17 -0.36 6.77 21.98
CA ILE A 17 0.63 5.83 21.41
C ILE A 17 0.40 5.88 19.90
N THR A 18 1.16 6.73 19.21
CA THR A 18 1.28 6.65 17.75
C THR A 18 2.04 5.35 17.48
N ILE A 19 1.33 4.29 17.12
CA ILE A 19 1.94 3.08 16.57
C ILE A 19 2.53 3.52 15.24
N ALA A 20 3.85 3.76 15.22
CA ALA A 20 4.56 3.99 13.98
C ALA A 20 4.37 2.73 13.13
N SER A 21 3.64 2.84 12.00
CA SER A 21 3.44 1.74 11.09
C SER A 21 4.81 1.17 10.68
N ASP A 22 5.04 -0.11 10.98
CA ASP A 22 6.30 -0.78 10.72
C ASP A 22 6.34 -1.29 9.28
N PHE A 23 7.00 -0.54 8.39
CA PHE A 23 7.23 -0.95 7.01
C PHE A 23 8.48 -1.82 6.84
N ASN A 24 9.01 -2.36 7.94
CA ASN A 24 10.17 -3.25 7.90
C ASN A 24 9.76 -4.63 7.39
N ILE A 25 9.62 -4.77 6.09
CA ILE A 25 9.40 -6.04 5.41
C ILE A 25 10.77 -6.68 5.15
N ASP A 26 10.95 -7.89 5.65
CA ASP A 26 12.15 -8.71 5.51
C ASP A 26 11.80 -10.15 5.09
N ALA A 27 12.80 -11.01 5.02
CA ALA A 27 12.62 -12.40 4.63
C ALA A 27 11.72 -13.18 5.61
N GLU A 28 11.73 -12.86 6.91
CA GLU A 28 10.90 -13.51 7.90
C GLU A 28 9.42 -13.18 7.69
N LYS A 29 9.08 -11.90 7.50
CA LYS A 29 7.72 -11.47 7.18
C LYS A 29 7.21 -12.08 5.87
N ILE A 30 8.05 -12.14 4.82
CA ILE A 30 7.64 -12.75 3.55
C ILE A 30 7.41 -14.26 3.71
N ASN A 31 8.28 -14.97 4.43
CA ASN A 31 8.08 -16.40 4.72
C ASN A 31 6.83 -16.65 5.57
N GLY A 32 6.49 -15.73 6.48
CA GLY A 32 5.30 -15.76 7.33
C GLY A 32 4.01 -15.30 6.63
N ALA A 33 4.06 -14.84 5.38
CA ALA A 33 2.92 -14.22 4.68
C ALA A 33 1.67 -15.12 4.59
N LYS A 34 1.83 -16.45 4.61
CA LYS A 34 0.67 -17.38 4.64
C LYS A 34 -0.19 -17.21 5.89
N SER A 35 0.42 -16.84 7.02
CA SER A 35 -0.28 -16.63 8.30
C SER A 35 -0.85 -15.23 8.44
N ASN A 36 -0.31 -14.24 7.72
CA ASN A 36 -0.80 -12.87 7.69
C ASN A 36 -1.75 -12.69 6.50
N GLN A 37 -3.05 -12.62 6.76
CA GLN A 37 -4.07 -12.51 5.72
C GLN A 37 -4.47 -11.06 5.41
N GLU A 38 -4.05 -10.11 6.24
CA GLU A 38 -4.41 -8.70 6.12
C GLU A 38 -3.49 -7.94 5.16
N GLU A 39 -2.32 -8.52 4.83
CA GLU A 39 -1.30 -7.87 4.01
C GLU A 39 -1.04 -8.65 2.71
N TRP A 40 -0.59 -7.90 1.70
CA TRP A 40 -0.14 -8.43 0.41
C TRP A 40 1.22 -7.83 0.08
N ILE A 41 2.28 -8.43 0.64
CA ILE A 41 3.61 -7.82 0.74
C ILE A 41 4.56 -8.15 -0.41
N THR A 42 4.19 -9.07 -1.31
CA THR A 42 4.93 -9.35 -2.55
C THR A 42 3.96 -9.49 -3.72
N HIS A 43 4.46 -9.47 -4.95
CA HIS A 43 3.65 -9.58 -6.17
C HIS A 43 2.71 -10.78 -6.16
N GLY A 44 3.18 -11.95 -5.77
CA GLY A 44 2.37 -13.17 -5.66
C GLY A 44 1.95 -13.51 -4.23
N ARG A 45 2.05 -12.59 -3.28
CA ARG A 45 1.77 -12.69 -1.85
C ARG A 45 2.81 -13.51 -1.07
N THR A 46 3.30 -14.60 -1.62
CA THR A 46 4.31 -15.49 -1.03
C THR A 46 5.45 -15.73 -2.02
N TYR A 47 6.58 -16.26 -1.56
CA TYR A 47 7.64 -16.70 -2.48
C TYR A 47 7.21 -17.80 -3.45
N SER A 48 6.14 -18.53 -3.14
CA SER A 48 5.57 -19.55 -4.06
C SER A 48 4.67 -18.94 -5.13
N GLU A 49 4.48 -17.61 -5.15
CA GLU A 49 3.65 -16.88 -6.15
C GLU A 49 2.23 -17.46 -6.27
N GLU A 50 1.63 -17.90 -5.15
CA GLU A 50 0.33 -18.58 -5.13
C GLU A 50 -0.83 -17.66 -5.51
N ARG A 51 -0.68 -16.34 -5.31
CA ARG A 51 -1.71 -15.31 -5.59
C ARG A 51 -3.06 -15.63 -4.96
N PHE A 52 -3.06 -16.31 -3.83
CA PHE A 52 -4.23 -16.75 -3.12
C PHE A 52 -4.40 -15.98 -1.81
N SER A 53 -5.60 -15.44 -1.57
CA SER A 53 -5.98 -14.86 -0.29
C SER A 53 -6.70 -15.92 0.56
N GLY A 54 -6.30 -16.07 1.82
CA GLY A 54 -7.00 -16.90 2.79
C GLY A 54 -8.20 -16.22 3.44
N LEU A 55 -8.55 -14.99 3.06
CA LEU A 55 -9.74 -14.28 3.54
C LEU A 55 -11.00 -15.04 3.09
N ASN A 56 -11.99 -15.15 3.98
CA ASN A 56 -13.21 -15.93 3.76
C ASN A 56 -14.51 -15.16 4.01
N GLN A 57 -14.41 -13.83 4.15
CA GLN A 57 -15.61 -12.99 4.34
C GLN A 57 -16.50 -12.94 3.10
N ILE A 58 -15.90 -13.08 1.90
CA ILE A 58 -16.63 -13.14 0.63
C ILE A 58 -16.81 -14.61 0.28
N THR A 59 -18.07 -15.00 0.05
CA THR A 59 -18.51 -16.38 -0.22
C THR A 59 -19.48 -16.38 -1.38
N GLU A 60 -19.83 -17.57 -1.89
CA GLU A 60 -20.86 -17.74 -2.92
C GLU A 60 -22.23 -17.16 -2.49
N ASN A 61 -22.49 -17.10 -1.16
CA ASN A 61 -23.77 -16.64 -0.63
C ASN A 61 -23.88 -15.11 -0.54
N ASN A 62 -22.76 -14.37 -0.57
CA ASN A 62 -22.77 -12.92 -0.40
C ASN A 62 -22.00 -12.14 -1.50
N VAL A 63 -21.36 -12.83 -2.43
CA VAL A 63 -20.61 -12.18 -3.53
C VAL A 63 -21.51 -11.26 -4.38
N ASN A 64 -22.79 -11.57 -4.51
CA ASN A 64 -23.77 -10.75 -5.23
C ASN A 64 -24.16 -9.45 -4.50
N GLN A 65 -23.71 -9.25 -3.26
CA GLN A 65 -23.94 -8.06 -2.45
C GLN A 65 -22.73 -7.13 -2.44
N LEU A 66 -21.63 -7.49 -3.13
CA LEU A 66 -20.45 -6.64 -3.22
C LEU A 66 -20.77 -5.34 -3.96
N GLY A 67 -20.30 -4.22 -3.39
CA GLY A 67 -20.30 -2.90 -3.99
C GLY A 67 -18.88 -2.35 -4.08
N ILE A 68 -18.76 -1.20 -4.74
CA ILE A 68 -17.51 -0.43 -4.75
C ILE A 68 -17.44 0.35 -3.44
N GLU A 69 -16.43 0.09 -2.61
CA GLU A 69 -16.19 0.84 -1.38
C GLU A 69 -15.59 2.22 -1.70
N TRP A 70 -14.55 2.23 -2.54
CA TRP A 70 -13.91 3.45 -3.01
C TRP A 70 -13.25 3.25 -4.37
N PHE A 71 -12.89 4.33 -5.01
CA PHE A 71 -12.06 4.35 -6.22
C PHE A 71 -11.12 5.55 -6.19
N HIS A 72 -10.05 5.49 -6.97
CA HIS A 72 -9.11 6.58 -7.15
C HIS A 72 -8.87 6.79 -8.65
N ASP A 73 -9.16 8.00 -9.15
CA ASP A 73 -8.89 8.38 -10.53
C ASP A 73 -7.40 8.67 -10.71
N LEU A 74 -6.76 7.89 -11.57
CA LEU A 74 -5.36 8.12 -11.94
C LEU A 74 -5.28 9.13 -13.09
N ASP A 75 -4.29 10.04 -13.04
CA ASP A 75 -4.13 11.13 -14.02
C ASP A 75 -3.66 10.62 -15.41
N SER A 76 -4.22 9.53 -15.88
CA SER A 76 -3.82 8.91 -17.15
C SER A 76 -4.95 8.04 -17.72
N SER A 77 -5.17 8.15 -19.03
CA SER A 77 -6.02 7.23 -19.79
C SER A 77 -5.28 6.01 -20.35
N ARG A 78 -3.98 5.86 -20.03
CA ARG A 78 -3.20 4.69 -20.45
C ARG A 78 -3.48 3.49 -19.57
N GLY A 79 -3.14 2.29 -20.05
CA GLY A 79 -3.33 1.05 -19.33
C GLY A 79 -2.64 1.02 -17.95
N HIS A 80 -3.31 0.40 -16.99
CA HIS A 80 -2.81 0.17 -15.63
C HIS A 80 -2.72 -1.34 -15.40
N GLU A 81 -1.52 -1.84 -15.14
CA GLU A 81 -1.23 -3.28 -14.99
C GLU A 81 -0.55 -3.59 -13.65
N SER A 82 -0.63 -2.67 -12.70
CA SER A 82 0.01 -2.82 -11.40
C SER A 82 -0.63 -3.93 -10.58
N THR A 83 0.19 -4.79 -9.97
CA THR A 83 -0.24 -5.58 -8.82
C THR A 83 -0.01 -4.74 -7.57
N PRO A 84 -1.04 -4.33 -6.86
CA PRO A 84 -0.89 -3.54 -5.64
C PRO A 84 -0.24 -4.36 -4.53
N LEU A 85 0.62 -3.72 -3.72
CA LEU A 85 1.05 -4.23 -2.43
C LEU A 85 0.25 -3.56 -1.32
N VAL A 86 -0.10 -4.31 -0.28
CA VAL A 86 -0.77 -3.77 0.91
C VAL A 86 0.06 -4.08 2.14
N VAL A 87 0.48 -3.03 2.84
CA VAL A 87 1.32 -3.11 4.04
C VAL A 87 0.83 -2.09 5.05
N ASN A 88 0.51 -2.54 6.25
CA ASN A 88 0.05 -1.68 7.36
C ASN A 88 -1.09 -0.73 6.95
N GLY A 89 -2.07 -1.23 6.19
CA GLY A 89 -3.22 -0.45 5.75
C GLY A 89 -2.93 0.55 4.62
N ILE A 90 -1.71 0.58 4.08
CA ILE A 90 -1.36 1.40 2.90
C ILE A 90 -1.24 0.50 1.68
N MET A 91 -1.93 0.90 0.61
CA MET A 91 -1.86 0.27 -0.70
C MET A 91 -0.89 1.03 -1.60
N PHE A 92 0.15 0.35 -2.06
CA PHE A 92 1.12 0.87 -3.02
C PHE A 92 0.82 0.31 -4.40
N SER A 93 0.63 1.18 -5.37
CA SER A 93 0.37 0.81 -6.76
C SER A 93 1.17 1.67 -7.72
N THR A 94 1.25 1.26 -8.98
CA THR A 94 1.87 2.05 -10.04
C THR A 94 0.89 2.33 -11.16
N GLY A 95 0.95 3.55 -11.68
CA GLY A 95 0.26 3.93 -12.90
C GLY A 95 1.20 3.97 -14.11
N ALA A 96 0.68 4.50 -15.20
CA ALA A 96 1.46 4.75 -16.40
C ALA A 96 2.69 5.63 -16.12
N TRP A 97 3.75 5.44 -16.90
CA TRP A 97 5.01 6.17 -16.76
C TRP A 97 5.75 5.93 -15.44
N SER A 98 5.45 4.81 -14.78
CA SER A 98 6.04 4.42 -13.50
C SER A 98 5.71 5.39 -12.36
N VAL A 99 4.58 6.09 -12.41
CA VAL A 99 4.09 6.90 -11.30
C VAL A 99 3.67 5.98 -10.16
N VAL A 100 4.12 6.25 -8.94
CA VAL A 100 3.76 5.49 -7.73
C VAL A 100 2.69 6.22 -6.96
N PHE A 101 1.71 5.50 -6.46
CA PHE A 101 0.66 5.98 -5.57
C PHE A 101 0.69 5.18 -4.27
N ALA A 102 0.55 5.88 -3.15
CA ALA A 102 0.27 5.29 -1.85
C ALA A 102 -1.08 5.80 -1.37
N ASN A 103 -2.02 4.89 -1.21
CA ASN A 103 -3.38 5.18 -0.77
C ASN A 103 -3.66 4.49 0.56
N ASP A 104 -4.49 5.09 1.41
CA ASP A 104 -5.12 4.36 2.50
C ASP A 104 -5.96 3.23 1.90
N ALA A 105 -5.69 1.98 2.30
CA ALA A 105 -6.33 0.82 1.70
C ALA A 105 -7.82 0.70 2.03
N SER A 106 -8.29 1.35 3.11
CA SER A 106 -9.67 1.31 3.57
C SER A 106 -10.54 2.41 2.97
N THR A 107 -9.95 3.58 2.71
CA THR A 107 -10.71 4.78 2.27
C THR A 107 -10.40 5.19 0.83
N GLY A 108 -9.28 4.72 0.27
CA GLY A 108 -8.78 5.15 -1.03
C GLY A 108 -8.12 6.54 -1.02
N GLU A 109 -8.04 7.21 0.14
CA GLU A 109 -7.41 8.52 0.25
C GLU A 109 -5.94 8.47 -0.20
N LEU A 110 -5.55 9.40 -1.06
CA LEU A 110 -4.17 9.53 -1.52
C LEU A 110 -3.28 10.09 -0.40
N ILE A 111 -2.34 9.28 0.09
CA ILE A 111 -1.38 9.66 1.12
C ILE A 111 -0.22 10.41 0.47
N TRP A 112 0.38 9.81 -0.57
CA TRP A 112 1.41 10.45 -1.38
C TRP A 112 1.46 9.88 -2.80
N LYS A 113 2.06 10.64 -3.70
CA LYS A 113 2.32 10.29 -5.09
C LYS A 113 3.75 10.66 -5.45
N TYR A 114 4.42 9.81 -6.22
CA TYR A 114 5.73 10.08 -6.79
C TYR A 114 5.73 9.88 -8.30
N ASP A 115 6.08 10.93 -9.05
CA ASP A 115 6.29 10.86 -10.49
C ASP A 115 7.81 10.86 -10.79
N PRO A 116 8.39 9.77 -11.32
CA PRO A 116 9.79 9.68 -11.69
C PRO A 116 10.14 10.54 -12.92
N GLN A 117 9.16 11.20 -13.54
CA GLN A 117 9.32 12.04 -14.72
C GLN A 117 10.04 11.33 -15.86
N VAL A 118 9.57 10.12 -16.19
CA VAL A 118 10.11 9.35 -17.33
C VAL A 118 9.94 10.15 -18.61
N PRO A 119 11.04 10.40 -19.37
CA PRO A 119 10.98 11.13 -20.63
C PRO A 119 10.04 10.45 -21.63
N ARG A 120 9.10 11.22 -22.22
CA ARG A 120 8.04 10.66 -23.07
C ARG A 120 8.55 10.07 -24.37
N GLU A 121 9.70 10.48 -24.86
CA GLU A 121 10.39 9.87 -26.02
C GLU A 121 10.77 8.40 -25.76
N LYS A 122 10.88 7.96 -24.52
CA LYS A 122 11.11 6.55 -24.18
C LYS A 122 9.98 5.64 -24.64
N ALA A 123 8.78 6.19 -24.88
CA ALA A 123 7.63 5.43 -25.40
C ALA A 123 7.97 4.66 -26.68
N TYR A 124 8.87 5.16 -27.51
CA TYR A 124 9.29 4.50 -28.73
C TYR A 124 9.94 3.11 -28.51
N TYR A 125 10.53 2.91 -27.35
CA TYR A 125 11.22 1.66 -26.98
C TYR A 125 10.34 0.69 -26.18
N LEU A 126 9.11 1.08 -25.86
CA LEU A 126 8.19 0.26 -25.04
C LEU A 126 7.38 -0.66 -25.96
N CYS A 127 7.33 -1.96 -25.61
CA CYS A 127 6.57 -2.94 -26.41
C CYS A 127 5.06 -2.85 -26.21
N CYS A 128 4.60 -2.43 -25.00
CA CYS A 128 3.28 -2.77 -24.49
C CYS A 128 2.61 -1.57 -23.78
N ASP A 129 2.80 -0.35 -24.30
CA ASP A 129 2.42 0.92 -23.67
C ASP A 129 3.32 1.32 -22.48
N ALA A 130 3.03 2.48 -21.88
CA ALA A 130 3.78 3.04 -20.75
C ALA A 130 3.35 2.41 -19.41
N VAL A 131 3.11 1.11 -19.39
CA VAL A 131 2.66 0.37 -18.21
C VAL A 131 3.79 0.09 -17.23
N ASN A 132 3.44 -0.04 -15.95
CA ASN A 132 4.33 -0.51 -14.90
C ASN A 132 3.57 -1.54 -14.05
N ARG A 133 4.23 -2.65 -13.68
CA ARG A 133 3.56 -3.79 -13.03
C ARG A 133 3.63 -3.79 -11.51
N GLY A 134 4.09 -2.72 -10.91
CA GLY A 134 4.10 -2.55 -9.47
C GLY A 134 5.47 -2.25 -8.91
N VAL A 135 5.54 -2.26 -7.60
CA VAL A 135 6.74 -2.01 -6.79
C VAL A 135 7.11 -3.24 -5.98
N ALA A 136 8.33 -3.24 -5.44
CA ALA A 136 8.71 -4.13 -4.35
C ALA A 136 8.87 -3.34 -3.06
N ILE A 137 8.73 -3.99 -1.91
CA ILE A 137 8.97 -3.39 -0.60
C ILE A 137 10.01 -4.20 0.16
N TRP A 138 10.96 -3.50 0.79
CA TRP A 138 12.01 -4.12 1.61
C TRP A 138 12.59 -3.10 2.59
N GLU A 139 12.69 -3.47 3.87
CA GLU A 139 13.30 -2.66 4.92
C GLU A 139 12.86 -1.19 4.92
N GLY A 140 11.54 -0.95 4.87
CA GLY A 140 10.94 0.38 4.94
C GLY A 140 11.01 1.20 3.66
N LYS A 141 11.46 0.61 2.55
CA LYS A 141 11.59 1.28 1.25
C LYS A 141 10.71 0.60 0.19
N ILE A 142 10.17 1.43 -0.69
CA ILE A 142 9.52 1.02 -1.93
C ILE A 142 10.55 1.09 -3.07
N TYR A 143 10.73 0.01 -3.78
CA TYR A 143 11.65 -0.08 -4.92
C TYR A 143 10.85 -0.09 -6.23
N LEU A 144 11.19 0.84 -7.10
CA LEU A 144 10.54 1.09 -8.38
C LEU A 144 11.53 0.92 -9.52
N GLY A 145 11.25 0.00 -10.44
CA GLY A 145 11.90 -0.02 -11.76
C GLY A 145 11.17 0.92 -12.71
N THR A 146 11.88 1.86 -13.32
CA THR A 146 11.26 2.81 -14.24
C THR A 146 11.44 2.42 -15.70
N LEU A 147 10.56 2.91 -16.57
CA LEU A 147 10.59 2.61 -18.00
C LEU A 147 11.82 3.17 -18.74
N ASP A 148 12.56 4.08 -18.14
CA ASP A 148 13.82 4.62 -18.65
C ASP A 148 15.06 3.93 -18.04
N GLY A 149 14.86 2.81 -17.33
CA GLY A 149 15.93 1.95 -16.84
C GLY A 149 16.54 2.33 -15.50
N ARG A 150 15.94 3.24 -14.73
CA ARG A 150 16.38 3.56 -13.35
C ARG A 150 15.76 2.57 -12.35
N LEU A 151 16.49 2.30 -11.27
CA LEU A 151 15.95 1.71 -10.04
C LEU A 151 15.92 2.80 -8.96
N ILE A 152 14.75 3.08 -8.43
CA ILE A 152 14.52 4.14 -7.46
C ILE A 152 14.04 3.52 -6.15
N ALA A 153 14.61 3.98 -5.03
CA ALA A 153 14.17 3.60 -3.70
C ALA A 153 13.53 4.82 -3.02
N LEU A 154 12.25 4.67 -2.63
CA LEU A 154 11.47 5.68 -1.92
C LEU A 154 11.28 5.25 -0.47
N ASN A 155 11.10 6.20 0.44
CA ASN A 155 10.62 5.89 1.78
C ASN A 155 9.15 5.44 1.70
N ALA A 156 8.79 4.35 2.34
CA ALA A 156 7.42 3.84 2.34
C ALA A 156 6.42 4.73 3.14
N LYS A 157 6.95 5.63 3.99
CA LYS A 157 6.15 6.54 4.83
C LYS A 157 5.77 7.82 4.12
#